data_38074369dac1c3454debbc3f9fefaab2
#
_entry.id   38074369dac1c3454debbc3f9fefaab2
#
_cell.length_a   1.000
_cell.length_b   1.000
_cell.length_c   1.000
_cell.angle_alpha   90.00
_cell.angle_beta   90.00
_cell.angle_gamma   90.00
#
_symmetry.space_group_name_H-M   'P 1'
#
loop_
_entity.id
_entity.type
_entity.pdbx_description
1 polymer ?
#
loop_
_entity_poly.entity_id
_entity_poly.type
_entity_poly.pdbx_seq_one_letter_code
_entity_poly.pdbx_strand_id
1 'polypeptide(L)'
;MDLMKDPVTLSTGITYDRLNIQKWLFSSSSAAACMYVCPVTRQPLSDEEDGGRRLTPNHTLRRMIQAWCTLNSFERIPTPKPAAAAADKSQILNLLEQAKNSTTNRQLISCLRRIGTSLAAGNVSCRNNLHFGGGVDFLLSVVRKNEDPISTEEALKILQQMELSDSDLKLFFSDNARILNPLIRLLESGNSENRGKAITLLYSAFCVADPAHLIGSKPEVFTQTVKILRDRISEPATKAALKLLLELSPWGKNRIKAVKYGAVSALVELLLHQTGDECRRVCELTLVVLEQLCGCAEGRAELVSHGAGLAVVSKKILRVSHVASDRAVRVIGSVSKYSANNTRVLREMLKVGVVSKLCLVVQAESTQKKTKERAEEILRLHSRVWRCSSCIPPHLLSSYPSS
;
A
#
# COMPACT_ATOMS: atom_id res chain seq x y z
N MET A 1 11.14 40.40 -1.09
CA MET A 1 11.81 39.76 -2.26
C MET A 1 12.76 38.72 -1.71
N ASP A 2 12.59 37.47 -2.13
CA ASP A 2 13.45 36.39 -1.68
C ASP A 2 14.67 36.29 -2.61
N LEU A 3 15.81 35.92 -2.04
CA LEU A 3 17.02 35.65 -2.83
C LEU A 3 16.88 34.36 -3.63
N MET A 4 17.30 34.40 -4.88
CA MET A 4 17.33 33.19 -5.71
C MET A 4 18.30 32.14 -5.15
N LYS A 5 17.82 30.93 -4.97
CA LYS A 5 18.64 29.80 -4.45
C LYS A 5 19.41 29.08 -5.55
N ASP A 6 18.79 28.90 -6.73
CA ASP A 6 19.39 28.26 -7.89
C ASP A 6 19.03 29.01 -9.19
N PRO A 7 19.75 30.12 -9.50
CA PRO A 7 19.47 30.94 -10.67
C PRO A 7 19.75 30.18 -11.98
N VAL A 8 18.76 30.12 -12.87
CA VAL A 8 18.83 29.53 -14.21
C VAL A 8 18.36 30.52 -15.25
N THR A 9 19.03 30.57 -16.39
CA THR A 9 18.72 31.48 -17.49
C THR A 9 18.00 30.70 -18.60
N LEU A 10 16.90 31.26 -19.08
CA LEU A 10 16.19 30.76 -20.26
C LEU A 10 16.85 31.24 -21.57
N SER A 11 16.44 30.64 -22.71
CA SER A 11 16.85 31.08 -24.05
C SER A 11 16.53 32.55 -24.34
N THR A 12 15.55 33.12 -23.64
CA THR A 12 15.20 34.56 -23.68
C THR A 12 16.18 35.47 -22.91
N GLY A 13 17.24 34.93 -22.29
CA GLY A 13 18.22 35.69 -21.51
C GLY A 13 17.78 36.06 -20.10
N ILE A 14 16.53 35.80 -19.69
CA ILE A 14 16.02 36.11 -18.36
C ILE A 14 16.33 35.00 -17.39
N THR A 15 16.77 35.39 -16.18
CA THR A 15 17.14 34.45 -15.12
C THR A 15 16.04 34.35 -14.07
N TYR A 16 15.72 33.12 -13.67
CA TYR A 16 14.72 32.77 -12.67
C TYR A 16 15.30 31.82 -11.62
N ASP A 17 14.63 31.67 -10.48
CA ASP A 17 14.92 30.55 -9.60
C ASP A 17 14.39 29.26 -10.24
N ARG A 18 15.22 28.20 -10.25
CA ARG A 18 14.92 26.93 -10.92
C ARG A 18 13.58 26.35 -10.50
N LEU A 19 13.28 26.31 -9.22
CA LEU A 19 12.04 25.74 -8.71
C LEU A 19 10.80 26.52 -9.19
N ASN A 20 10.92 27.85 -9.29
CA ASN A 20 9.79 28.68 -9.68
C ASN A 20 9.52 28.58 -11.18
N ILE A 21 10.56 28.60 -12.00
CA ILE A 21 10.36 28.46 -13.45
C ILE A 21 9.91 27.04 -13.86
N GLN A 22 10.39 26.02 -13.16
CA GLN A 22 9.89 24.65 -13.38
C GLN A 22 8.41 24.55 -13.04
N LYS A 23 7.96 25.10 -11.91
CA LYS A 23 6.51 25.14 -11.57
C LYS A 23 5.69 25.84 -12.66
N TRP A 24 6.16 26.96 -13.17
CA TRP A 24 5.49 27.69 -14.24
C TRP A 24 5.36 26.87 -15.51
N LEU A 25 6.43 26.23 -15.95
CA LEU A 25 6.46 25.40 -17.16
C LEU A 25 5.59 24.13 -17.00
N PHE A 26 5.49 23.57 -15.80
CA PHE A 26 4.61 22.43 -15.53
C PHE A 26 3.13 22.82 -15.35
N SER A 27 2.83 24.04 -14.88
CA SER A 27 1.46 24.51 -14.68
C SER A 27 0.77 24.85 -15.99
N SER A 28 1.52 25.12 -17.07
CA SER A 28 0.98 25.54 -18.37
C SER A 28 0.55 24.36 -19.27
N SER A 29 0.61 23.11 -18.79
CA SER A 29 0.37 21.91 -19.61
C SER A 29 -1.08 21.41 -19.67
N SER A 30 -2.08 22.24 -19.33
CA SER A 30 -3.50 21.84 -19.30
C SER A 30 -4.41 22.42 -20.39
N ALA A 31 -3.89 22.75 -21.57
CA ALA A 31 -4.78 23.00 -22.75
C ALA A 31 -4.03 22.83 -24.07
N ALA A 32 -4.69 22.26 -25.05
CA ALA A 32 -4.24 21.93 -26.38
C ALA A 32 -3.32 22.99 -27.05
N ALA A 33 -2.11 22.54 -27.47
CA ALA A 33 -1.00 23.29 -28.05
C ALA A 33 0.01 23.78 -26.98
N CYS A 34 0.91 22.87 -26.57
CA CYS A 34 2.01 23.14 -25.65
C CYS A 34 3.05 24.11 -26.27
N MET A 35 2.82 25.40 -26.19
CA MET A 35 3.86 26.41 -26.38
C MET A 35 4.35 26.84 -24.99
N TYR A 36 5.54 26.40 -24.61
CA TYR A 36 6.21 26.91 -23.39
C TYR A 36 6.60 28.38 -23.60
N VAL A 37 6.08 29.27 -22.75
CA VAL A 37 6.22 30.72 -22.89
C VAL A 37 7.00 31.26 -21.68
N CYS A 38 7.94 32.16 -21.92
CA CYS A 38 8.64 32.87 -20.86
C CYS A 38 7.69 33.74 -20.04
N PRO A 39 7.68 33.68 -18.70
CA PRO A 39 6.76 34.44 -17.86
C PRO A 39 6.80 35.95 -18.06
N VAL A 40 7.95 36.52 -18.35
CA VAL A 40 8.17 37.97 -18.48
C VAL A 40 8.05 38.43 -19.93
N THR A 41 8.77 37.80 -20.87
CA THR A 41 8.78 38.25 -22.28
C THR A 41 7.63 37.70 -23.10
N ARG A 42 6.93 36.68 -22.59
CA ARG A 42 5.86 35.96 -23.32
C ARG A 42 6.30 35.37 -24.68
N GLN A 43 7.60 35.30 -24.92
CA GLN A 43 8.14 34.67 -26.11
C GLN A 43 8.11 33.15 -25.98
N PRO A 44 7.78 32.41 -27.05
CA PRO A 44 7.86 30.96 -27.07
C PRO A 44 9.31 30.53 -26.88
N LEU A 45 9.51 29.53 -26.04
CA LEU A 45 10.79 28.88 -25.84
C LEU A 45 10.95 27.87 -26.97
N SER A 46 12.00 28.03 -27.80
CA SER A 46 12.25 27.19 -28.98
C SER A 46 12.45 25.72 -28.62
N ASP A 47 11.71 24.84 -29.32
CA ASP A 47 11.87 23.39 -29.31
C ASP A 47 13.09 23.01 -30.16
N GLU A 48 14.30 23.09 -29.62
CA GLU A 48 15.41 22.34 -30.20
C GLU A 48 15.45 20.95 -29.58
N GLU A 49 15.58 19.93 -30.37
CA GLU A 49 15.59 18.47 -30.28
C GLU A 49 15.64 17.74 -28.92
N ASP A 50 15.63 18.45 -27.80
CA ASP A 50 15.68 17.90 -26.42
C ASP A 50 14.52 18.41 -25.53
N GLY A 51 13.37 18.63 -26.12
CA GLY A 51 12.10 18.90 -25.41
C GLY A 51 12.13 20.16 -24.53
N GLY A 52 12.52 21.34 -25.05
CA GLY A 52 12.25 22.67 -24.44
C GLY A 52 12.74 22.92 -23.00
N ARG A 53 13.59 22.05 -22.42
CA ARG A 53 13.92 22.03 -21.00
C ARG A 53 15.33 22.47 -20.63
N ARG A 54 16.08 23.10 -21.54
CA ARG A 54 17.44 23.55 -21.25
C ARG A 54 17.43 24.79 -20.35
N LEU A 55 17.34 24.59 -19.04
CA LEU A 55 17.59 25.61 -18.03
C LEU A 55 19.09 25.73 -17.81
N THR A 56 19.72 26.79 -18.35
CA THR A 56 21.17 26.98 -18.22
C THR A 56 21.48 27.58 -16.85
N PRO A 57 22.29 26.89 -15.98
CA PRO A 57 22.63 27.43 -14.67
C PRO A 57 23.42 28.74 -14.78
N ASN A 58 23.00 29.79 -14.08
CA ASN A 58 23.72 31.05 -14.04
C ASN A 58 24.74 31.07 -12.88
N HIS A 59 25.89 30.51 -13.13
CA HIS A 59 26.96 30.42 -12.13
C HIS A 59 27.50 31.77 -11.67
N THR A 60 27.50 32.77 -12.56
CA THR A 60 27.97 34.12 -12.23
C THR A 60 27.07 34.80 -11.24
N LEU A 61 25.75 34.84 -11.51
CA LEU A 61 24.77 35.43 -10.60
C LEU A 61 24.75 34.67 -9.26
N ARG A 62 24.91 33.37 -9.28
CA ARG A 62 25.00 32.56 -8.07
C ARG A 62 26.18 32.94 -7.20
N ARG A 63 27.37 33.11 -7.79
CA ARG A 63 28.57 33.61 -7.05
C ARG A 63 28.34 34.98 -6.47
N MET A 64 27.70 35.90 -7.21
CA MET A 64 27.37 37.23 -6.73
C MET A 64 26.43 37.18 -5.53
N ILE A 65 25.36 36.36 -5.59
CA ILE A 65 24.42 36.16 -4.46
C ILE A 65 25.16 35.63 -3.23
N GLN A 66 26.05 34.65 -3.41
CA GLN A 66 26.83 34.07 -2.31
C GLN A 66 27.79 35.09 -1.68
N ALA A 67 28.48 35.86 -2.53
CA ALA A 67 29.36 36.93 -2.03
C ALA A 67 28.57 37.99 -1.25
N TRP A 68 27.39 38.37 -1.77
CA TRP A 68 26.53 39.35 -1.09
C TRP A 68 26.02 38.81 0.26
N CYS A 69 25.58 37.54 0.33
CA CYS A 69 25.15 36.88 1.58
C CYS A 69 26.30 36.86 2.62
N THR A 70 27.54 36.60 2.17
CA THR A 70 28.70 36.58 3.05
C THR A 70 29.02 37.98 3.60
N LEU A 71 28.90 39.03 2.76
CA LEU A 71 29.14 40.41 3.16
C LEU A 71 28.08 40.96 4.12
N ASN A 72 26.83 40.50 4.00
CA ASN A 72 25.70 41.00 4.79
C ASN A 72 25.30 40.09 5.95
N SER A 73 26.14 39.14 6.34
CA SER A 73 25.88 38.17 7.43
C SER A 73 24.57 37.40 7.31
N PHE A 74 24.06 37.25 6.11
CA PHE A 74 22.91 36.37 5.84
C PHE A 74 23.33 34.91 5.88
N GLU A 75 22.41 34.04 6.34
CA GLU A 75 22.61 32.60 6.36
C GLU A 75 22.99 32.10 4.97
N ARG A 76 24.09 31.37 4.87
CA ARG A 76 24.66 30.90 3.59
C ARG A 76 23.65 30.04 2.86
N ILE A 77 23.18 30.48 1.71
CA ILE A 77 22.30 29.67 0.87
C ILE A 77 23.05 28.37 0.48
N PRO A 78 22.52 27.18 0.88
CA PRO A 78 23.16 25.92 0.51
C PRO A 78 23.29 25.85 -1.01
N THR A 79 24.50 25.69 -1.50
CA THR A 79 24.70 25.42 -2.92
C THR A 79 24.00 24.10 -3.27
N PRO A 80 23.03 24.06 -4.19
CA PRO A 80 22.59 22.78 -4.70
C PRO A 80 23.86 22.08 -5.21
N LYS A 81 24.08 20.84 -4.78
CA LYS A 81 25.14 20.01 -5.37
C LYS A 81 24.93 20.05 -6.89
N PRO A 82 25.97 20.28 -7.71
CA PRO A 82 25.82 20.18 -9.17
C PRO A 82 25.06 18.89 -9.46
N ALA A 83 24.08 18.97 -10.35
CA ALA A 83 23.27 17.81 -10.67
C ALA A 83 24.19 16.64 -11.04
N ALA A 84 24.36 15.71 -10.14
CA ALA A 84 25.17 14.52 -10.27
C ALA A 84 24.60 13.55 -11.35
N ALA A 85 23.62 13.99 -12.13
CA ALA A 85 22.84 13.18 -13.04
C ALA A 85 23.65 12.48 -14.14
N ALA A 86 24.75 13.07 -14.60
CA ALA A 86 25.59 12.43 -15.62
C ALA A 86 26.65 11.50 -15.01
N ALA A 87 27.19 11.86 -13.84
CA ALA A 87 28.13 11.01 -13.10
C ALA A 87 27.42 9.77 -12.52
N ASP A 88 26.15 9.92 -12.08
CA ASP A 88 25.36 8.82 -11.52
C ASP A 88 25.00 7.75 -12.56
N LYS A 89 24.77 8.12 -13.83
CA LYS A 89 24.43 7.16 -14.89
C LYS A 89 25.54 6.16 -15.14
N SER A 90 26.75 6.64 -15.36
CA SER A 90 27.92 5.78 -15.60
C SER A 90 28.29 4.97 -14.36
N GLN A 91 28.15 5.54 -13.16
CA GLN A 91 28.47 4.85 -11.91
C GLN A 91 27.53 3.68 -11.64
N ILE A 92 26.21 3.83 -11.83
CA ILE A 92 25.25 2.74 -11.60
C ILE A 92 25.43 1.63 -12.61
N LEU A 93 25.62 1.95 -13.90
CA LEU A 93 25.87 0.95 -14.93
C LEU A 93 27.19 0.20 -14.67
N ASN A 94 28.25 0.90 -14.29
CA ASN A 94 29.52 0.29 -13.90
C ASN A 94 29.39 -0.61 -12.67
N LEU A 95 28.59 -0.20 -11.66
CA LEU A 95 28.32 -1.03 -10.50
C LEU A 95 27.51 -2.28 -10.86
N LEU A 96 26.55 -2.15 -11.79
CA LEU A 96 25.79 -3.28 -12.29
C LEU A 96 26.68 -4.27 -13.07
N GLU A 97 27.58 -3.78 -13.90
CA GLU A 97 28.54 -4.62 -14.60
C GLU A 97 29.55 -5.29 -13.66
N GLN A 98 30.05 -4.56 -12.66
CA GLN A 98 30.86 -5.14 -11.60
C GLN A 98 30.13 -6.23 -10.82
N ALA A 99 28.83 -6.03 -10.53
CA ALA A 99 28.01 -7.02 -9.87
C ALA A 99 27.77 -8.26 -10.75
N LYS A 100 27.54 -8.07 -12.07
CA LYS A 100 27.40 -9.17 -13.04
C LYS A 100 28.68 -10.00 -13.18
N ASN A 101 29.82 -9.35 -13.13
CA ASN A 101 31.16 -9.97 -13.31
C ASN A 101 31.80 -10.39 -11.97
N SER A 102 31.06 -10.27 -10.85
CA SER A 102 31.59 -10.63 -9.53
C SER A 102 31.82 -12.15 -9.42
N THR A 103 33.05 -12.53 -9.05
CA THR A 103 33.41 -13.93 -8.82
C THR A 103 33.19 -14.39 -7.38
N THR A 104 33.03 -13.46 -6.45
CA THR A 104 32.81 -13.75 -5.02
C THR A 104 31.54 -13.12 -4.49
N ASN A 105 30.83 -13.84 -3.61
CA ASN A 105 29.60 -13.33 -2.97
C ASN A 105 29.85 -12.02 -2.20
N ARG A 106 31.03 -11.84 -1.60
CA ARG A 106 31.38 -10.61 -0.88
C ARG A 106 31.42 -9.39 -1.83
N GLN A 107 31.98 -9.53 -3.02
CA GLN A 107 32.00 -8.47 -4.02
C GLN A 107 30.58 -8.16 -4.51
N LEU A 108 29.78 -9.19 -4.81
CA LEU A 108 28.39 -9.05 -5.19
C LEU A 108 27.59 -8.25 -4.14
N ILE A 109 27.66 -8.63 -2.87
CA ILE A 109 26.97 -7.95 -1.77
C ILE A 109 27.41 -6.48 -1.66
N SER A 110 28.72 -6.21 -1.79
CA SER A 110 29.25 -4.85 -1.76
C SER A 110 28.67 -3.98 -2.89
N CYS A 111 28.62 -4.51 -4.12
CA CYS A 111 28.02 -3.83 -5.26
C CYS A 111 26.52 -3.59 -5.07
N LEU A 112 25.76 -4.61 -4.61
CA LEU A 112 24.33 -4.49 -4.34
C LEU A 112 24.02 -3.43 -3.28
N ARG A 113 24.77 -3.39 -2.18
CA ARG A 113 24.63 -2.34 -1.15
C ARG A 113 24.88 -0.94 -1.69
N ARG A 114 25.91 -0.76 -2.52
CA ARG A 114 26.20 0.53 -3.16
C ARG A 114 25.09 0.95 -4.12
N ILE A 115 24.53 0.02 -4.91
CA ILE A 115 23.36 0.27 -5.76
C ILE A 115 22.16 0.68 -4.89
N GLY A 116 21.87 -0.06 -3.81
CA GLY A 116 20.79 0.23 -2.89
C GLY A 116 20.88 1.62 -2.23
N THR A 117 22.10 2.02 -1.80
CA THR A 117 22.33 3.36 -1.25
C THR A 117 22.15 4.48 -2.28
N SER A 118 22.56 4.25 -3.52
CA SER A 118 22.37 5.21 -4.62
C SER A 118 20.88 5.39 -4.96
N LEU A 119 20.08 4.32 -4.91
CA LEU A 119 18.62 4.38 -5.11
C LEU A 119 17.90 5.05 -3.95
N ALA A 120 18.34 4.80 -2.72
CA ALA A 120 17.76 5.41 -1.51
C ALA A 120 17.93 6.93 -1.47
N ALA A 121 18.94 7.48 -2.17
CA ALA A 121 19.11 8.92 -2.36
C ALA A 121 18.01 9.59 -3.20
N GLY A 122 17.02 8.82 -3.69
CA GLY A 122 15.80 9.34 -4.33
C GLY A 122 15.97 9.79 -5.77
N ASN A 123 17.05 9.44 -6.43
CA ASN A 123 17.34 9.85 -7.80
C ASN A 123 16.55 8.99 -8.81
N VAL A 124 15.49 9.57 -9.41
CA VAL A 124 14.66 8.92 -10.43
C VAL A 124 15.50 8.45 -11.63
N SER A 125 16.55 9.24 -12.00
CA SER A 125 17.45 8.87 -13.08
C SER A 125 18.20 7.56 -12.80
N CYS A 126 18.58 7.32 -11.54
CA CYS A 126 19.24 6.08 -11.13
C CYS A 126 18.35 4.86 -11.31
N ARG A 127 17.05 4.95 -10.97
CA ARG A 127 16.07 3.87 -11.16
C ARG A 127 15.90 3.53 -12.63
N ASN A 128 15.70 4.55 -13.48
CA ASN A 128 15.54 4.36 -14.91
C ASN A 128 16.80 3.73 -15.53
N ASN A 129 17.99 4.20 -15.16
CA ASN A 129 19.25 3.67 -15.69
C ASN A 129 19.48 2.21 -15.28
N LEU A 130 19.14 1.84 -14.06
CA LEU A 130 19.22 0.47 -13.59
C LEU A 130 18.24 -0.43 -14.35
N HIS A 131 17.03 0.06 -14.61
CA HIS A 131 16.01 -0.65 -15.38
C HIS A 131 16.47 -0.88 -16.82
N PHE A 132 16.89 0.18 -17.53
CA PHE A 132 17.38 0.09 -18.91
C PHE A 132 18.68 -0.74 -19.06
N GLY A 133 19.50 -0.80 -18.01
CA GLY A 133 20.73 -1.62 -17.99
C GLY A 133 20.48 -3.11 -17.76
N GLY A 134 19.22 -3.57 -17.73
CA GLY A 134 18.86 -4.96 -17.42
C GLY A 134 19.10 -5.32 -15.94
N GLY A 135 19.00 -4.32 -15.06
CA GLY A 135 19.19 -4.50 -13.62
C GLY A 135 18.11 -5.38 -12.99
N VAL A 136 16.85 -5.29 -13.45
CA VAL A 136 15.76 -6.11 -12.95
C VAL A 136 16.02 -7.59 -13.20
N ASP A 137 16.32 -7.96 -14.44
CA ASP A 137 16.62 -9.35 -14.81
C ASP A 137 17.81 -9.92 -14.04
N PHE A 138 18.86 -9.09 -13.88
CA PHE A 138 20.01 -9.47 -13.07
C PHE A 138 19.63 -9.72 -11.60
N LEU A 139 18.92 -8.80 -10.96
CA LEU A 139 18.48 -8.94 -9.56
C LEU A 139 17.58 -10.16 -9.38
N LEU A 140 16.63 -10.38 -10.30
CA LEU A 140 15.80 -11.58 -10.30
C LEU A 140 16.62 -12.85 -10.47
N SER A 141 17.71 -12.82 -11.29
CA SER A 141 18.62 -13.96 -11.43
C SER A 141 19.35 -14.28 -10.11
N VAL A 142 19.80 -13.25 -9.37
CA VAL A 142 20.42 -13.39 -8.05
C VAL A 142 19.42 -14.02 -7.05
N VAL A 143 18.19 -13.52 -7.01
CA VAL A 143 17.12 -14.05 -6.15
C VAL A 143 16.78 -15.50 -6.52
N ARG A 144 16.75 -15.82 -7.82
CA ARG A 144 16.43 -17.16 -8.33
C ARG A 144 17.50 -18.19 -7.99
N LYS A 145 18.78 -17.82 -8.12
CA LYS A 145 19.90 -18.68 -7.74
C LYS A 145 19.92 -18.97 -6.24
N ASN A 146 19.61 -17.96 -5.43
CA ASN A 146 19.51 -18.05 -3.96
C ASN A 146 20.73 -18.78 -3.32
N GLU A 147 21.93 -18.51 -3.84
CA GLU A 147 23.17 -19.12 -3.38
C GLU A 147 23.59 -18.61 -1.99
N ASP A 148 23.28 -17.33 -1.72
CA ASP A 148 23.61 -16.69 -0.44
C ASP A 148 22.40 -15.86 0.08
N PRO A 149 21.96 -16.07 1.33
CA PRO A 149 20.81 -15.35 1.89
C PRO A 149 20.99 -13.84 1.92
N ILE A 150 22.22 -13.33 2.15
CA ILE A 150 22.48 -11.90 2.27
C ILE A 150 22.37 -11.23 0.90
N SER A 151 22.95 -11.82 -0.15
CA SER A 151 22.86 -11.29 -1.51
C SER A 151 21.40 -11.28 -2.01
N THR A 152 20.64 -12.32 -1.69
CA THR A 152 19.20 -12.42 -2.00
C THR A 152 18.40 -11.32 -1.30
N GLU A 153 18.68 -11.08 -0.02
CA GLU A 153 18.02 -10.03 0.76
C GLU A 153 18.32 -8.63 0.20
N GLU A 154 19.58 -8.34 -0.13
CA GLU A 154 19.96 -7.04 -0.72
C GLU A 154 19.34 -6.85 -2.12
N ALA A 155 19.29 -7.90 -2.93
CA ALA A 155 18.62 -7.86 -4.24
C ALA A 155 17.11 -7.57 -4.11
N LEU A 156 16.42 -8.20 -3.16
CA LEU A 156 15.00 -7.95 -2.89
C LEU A 156 14.74 -6.54 -2.36
N LYS A 157 15.65 -5.99 -1.52
CA LYS A 157 15.57 -4.59 -1.08
C LYS A 157 15.67 -3.61 -2.24
N ILE A 158 16.55 -3.89 -3.20
CA ILE A 158 16.71 -3.05 -4.41
C ILE A 158 15.44 -3.15 -5.27
N LEU A 159 14.96 -4.36 -5.56
CA LEU A 159 13.74 -4.57 -6.34
C LEU A 159 12.53 -3.84 -5.76
N GLN A 160 12.40 -3.79 -4.44
CA GLN A 160 11.33 -3.06 -3.77
C GLN A 160 11.44 -1.53 -3.91
N GLN A 161 12.66 -0.99 -4.06
CA GLN A 161 12.90 0.44 -4.29
C GLN A 161 12.69 0.85 -5.76
N MET A 162 12.64 -0.13 -6.67
CA MET A 162 12.38 0.09 -8.09
C MET A 162 10.87 0.15 -8.35
N GLU A 163 10.47 0.97 -9.31
CA GLU A 163 9.11 0.95 -9.86
C GLU A 163 9.05 -0.18 -10.90
N LEU A 164 8.69 -1.38 -10.45
CA LEU A 164 8.60 -2.55 -11.32
C LEU A 164 7.37 -2.46 -12.22
N SER A 165 7.54 -2.76 -13.50
CA SER A 165 6.44 -2.88 -14.45
C SER A 165 5.66 -4.18 -14.23
N ASP A 166 4.44 -4.26 -14.78
CA ASP A 166 3.63 -5.48 -14.70
C ASP A 166 4.33 -6.68 -15.34
N SER A 167 5.14 -6.47 -16.38
CA SER A 167 5.96 -7.50 -17.00
C SER A 167 7.04 -8.03 -16.06
N ASP A 168 7.73 -7.12 -15.33
CA ASP A 168 8.76 -7.50 -14.35
C ASP A 168 8.14 -8.30 -13.19
N LEU A 169 6.97 -7.87 -12.72
CA LEU A 169 6.25 -8.54 -11.63
C LEU A 169 5.77 -9.94 -12.04
N LYS A 170 5.37 -10.15 -13.29
CA LYS A 170 5.00 -11.48 -13.81
C LYS A 170 6.16 -12.48 -13.78
N LEU A 171 7.40 -12.00 -13.87
CA LEU A 171 8.59 -12.85 -13.77
C LEU A 171 8.71 -13.57 -12.40
N PHE A 172 8.04 -13.05 -11.35
CA PHE A 172 8.01 -13.69 -10.03
C PHE A 172 7.31 -15.06 -10.07
N PHE A 173 6.42 -15.29 -11.01
CA PHE A 173 5.68 -16.53 -11.19
C PHE A 173 6.30 -17.47 -12.24
N SER A 174 7.32 -16.99 -12.96
CA SER A 174 8.09 -17.83 -13.91
C SER A 174 8.87 -18.90 -13.17
N ASP A 175 9.31 -19.94 -13.89
CA ASP A 175 10.18 -21.02 -13.39
C ASP A 175 9.70 -21.65 -12.08
N ASN A 176 8.44 -22.14 -12.05
CA ASN A 176 7.86 -22.82 -10.89
C ASN A 176 7.94 -22.00 -9.57
N ALA A 177 7.75 -20.70 -9.67
CA ALA A 177 7.76 -19.78 -8.52
C ALA A 177 9.08 -19.80 -7.71
N ARG A 178 10.22 -20.00 -8.36
CA ARG A 178 11.54 -20.02 -7.71
C ARG A 178 11.85 -18.71 -6.98
N ILE A 179 11.31 -17.57 -7.47
CA ILE A 179 11.50 -16.26 -6.86
C ILE A 179 10.61 -16.07 -5.64
N LEU A 180 9.42 -16.67 -5.60
CA LEU A 180 8.51 -16.55 -4.45
C LEU A 180 9.05 -17.22 -3.19
N ASN A 181 9.79 -18.32 -3.31
CA ASN A 181 10.34 -19.02 -2.15
C ASN A 181 11.33 -18.17 -1.34
N PRO A 182 12.34 -17.52 -1.93
CA PRO A 182 13.21 -16.58 -1.21
C PRO A 182 12.44 -15.42 -0.57
N LEU A 183 11.43 -14.89 -1.27
CA LEU A 183 10.59 -13.81 -0.74
C LEU A 183 9.79 -14.27 0.50
N ILE A 184 9.25 -15.49 0.48
CA ILE A 184 8.56 -16.09 1.63
C ILE A 184 9.55 -16.32 2.79
N ARG A 185 10.77 -16.80 2.53
CA ARG A 185 11.81 -16.93 3.56
C ARG A 185 12.16 -15.58 4.20
N LEU A 186 12.24 -14.52 3.40
CA LEU A 186 12.50 -13.17 3.92
C LEU A 186 11.36 -12.68 4.82
N LEU A 187 10.10 -13.06 4.52
CA LEU A 187 8.96 -12.81 5.40
C LEU A 187 9.05 -13.61 6.70
N GLU A 188 9.68 -14.77 6.68
CA GLU A 188 9.80 -15.66 7.84
C GLU A 188 10.92 -15.24 8.80
N SER A 189 12.12 -15.00 8.29
CA SER A 189 13.35 -14.80 9.05
C SER A 189 13.90 -13.37 9.00
N GLY A 190 13.39 -12.51 8.14
CA GLY A 190 13.83 -11.12 7.98
C GLY A 190 13.54 -10.25 9.23
N ASN A 191 14.29 -9.15 9.36
CA ASN A 191 13.95 -8.12 10.33
C ASN A 191 12.62 -7.41 9.98
N SER A 192 12.06 -6.62 10.89
CA SER A 192 10.77 -5.95 10.70
C SER A 192 10.71 -5.12 9.42
N GLU A 193 11.77 -4.39 9.09
CA GLU A 193 11.85 -3.56 7.88
C GLU A 193 11.82 -4.42 6.61
N ASN A 194 12.66 -5.45 6.55
CA ASN A 194 12.75 -6.34 5.40
C ASN A 194 11.45 -7.13 5.18
N ARG A 195 10.81 -7.60 6.26
CA ARG A 195 9.50 -8.24 6.21
C ARG A 195 8.42 -7.30 5.68
N GLY A 196 8.44 -6.02 6.10
CA GLY A 196 7.54 -5.00 5.59
C GLY A 196 7.72 -4.72 4.09
N LYS A 197 8.97 -4.69 3.62
CA LYS A 197 9.31 -4.54 2.19
C LYS A 197 8.90 -5.78 1.39
N ALA A 198 9.16 -6.96 1.92
CA ALA A 198 8.85 -8.24 1.28
C ALA A 198 7.35 -8.44 1.08
N ILE A 199 6.50 -8.12 2.08
CA ILE A 199 5.03 -8.25 1.93
C ILE A 199 4.48 -7.26 0.91
N THR A 200 5.05 -6.06 0.80
CA THR A 200 4.65 -5.07 -0.21
C THR A 200 4.98 -5.58 -1.62
N LEU A 201 6.19 -6.11 -1.82
CA LEU A 201 6.60 -6.67 -3.11
C LEU A 201 5.76 -7.91 -3.47
N LEU A 202 5.48 -8.78 -2.50
CA LEU A 202 4.62 -9.93 -2.68
C LEU A 202 3.21 -9.53 -3.12
N TYR A 203 2.62 -8.53 -2.45
CA TYR A 203 1.32 -7.98 -2.85
C TYR A 203 1.35 -7.45 -4.29
N SER A 204 2.36 -6.65 -4.66
CA SER A 204 2.49 -6.12 -6.03
C SER A 204 2.58 -7.23 -7.08
N ALA A 205 3.35 -8.30 -6.79
CA ALA A 205 3.43 -9.46 -7.67
C ALA A 205 2.07 -10.16 -7.83
N PHE A 206 1.33 -10.36 -6.73
CA PHE A 206 0.01 -11.02 -6.78
C PHE A 206 -1.07 -10.18 -7.48
N CYS A 207 -0.95 -8.84 -7.53
CA CYS A 207 -1.88 -7.99 -8.29
C CYS A 207 -1.86 -8.26 -9.81
N VAL A 208 -0.73 -8.70 -10.34
CA VAL A 208 -0.55 -8.98 -11.79
C VAL A 208 -0.49 -10.48 -12.10
N ALA A 209 -0.67 -11.33 -11.08
CA ALA A 209 -0.60 -12.78 -11.22
C ALA A 209 -1.79 -13.33 -12.02
N ASP A 210 -1.52 -14.33 -12.83
CA ASP A 210 -2.57 -15.06 -13.52
C ASP A 210 -3.46 -15.85 -12.53
N PRO A 211 -4.74 -16.07 -12.83
CA PRO A 211 -5.68 -16.79 -11.96
C PRO A 211 -5.16 -18.14 -11.48
N ALA A 212 -4.39 -18.87 -12.32
CA ALA A 212 -3.81 -20.15 -11.96
C ALA A 212 -2.85 -20.06 -10.76
N HIS A 213 -2.03 -19.01 -10.72
CA HIS A 213 -1.10 -18.75 -9.62
C HIS A 213 -1.83 -18.29 -8.35
N LEU A 214 -2.91 -17.52 -8.51
CA LEU A 214 -3.76 -17.10 -7.37
C LEU A 214 -4.41 -18.34 -6.72
N ILE A 215 -5.04 -19.21 -7.50
CA ILE A 215 -5.68 -20.45 -7.00
C ILE A 215 -4.66 -21.40 -6.38
N GLY A 216 -3.49 -21.53 -7.01
CA GLY A 216 -2.39 -22.39 -6.58
C GLY A 216 -1.54 -21.84 -5.42
N SER A 217 -1.93 -20.74 -4.80
CA SER A 217 -1.15 -20.10 -3.74
C SER A 217 -0.75 -21.06 -2.63
N LYS A 218 0.54 -21.03 -2.27
CA LYS A 218 1.13 -21.90 -1.26
C LYS A 218 0.63 -21.56 0.15
N PRO A 219 0.52 -22.55 1.05
CA PRO A 219 0.15 -22.34 2.45
C PRO A 219 1.00 -21.32 3.18
N GLU A 220 2.30 -21.29 2.90
CA GLU A 220 3.28 -20.39 3.53
C GLU A 220 2.95 -18.91 3.28
N VAL A 221 2.38 -18.58 2.11
CA VAL A 221 1.92 -17.21 1.80
C VAL A 221 0.88 -16.76 2.84
N PHE A 222 -0.10 -17.61 3.16
CA PHE A 222 -1.14 -17.28 4.16
C PHE A 222 -0.55 -17.20 5.55
N THR A 223 0.30 -18.15 5.93
CA THR A 223 0.95 -18.17 7.25
C THR A 223 1.75 -16.89 7.50
N GLN A 224 2.59 -16.50 6.54
CA GLN A 224 3.43 -15.30 6.70
C GLN A 224 2.61 -14.02 6.63
N THR A 225 1.59 -13.95 5.78
CA THR A 225 0.68 -12.80 5.72
C THR A 225 -0.06 -12.60 7.04
N VAL A 226 -0.58 -13.69 7.65
CA VAL A 226 -1.24 -13.64 8.96
C VAL A 226 -0.26 -13.23 10.06
N LYS A 227 0.99 -13.71 10.01
CA LYS A 227 2.04 -13.31 10.95
C LYS A 227 2.33 -11.81 10.88
N ILE A 228 2.40 -11.22 9.67
CA ILE A 228 2.55 -9.77 9.49
C ILE A 228 1.40 -8.99 10.14
N LEU A 229 0.15 -9.47 10.00
CA LEU A 229 -1.01 -8.83 10.62
C LEU A 229 -0.97 -8.88 12.15
N ARG A 230 -0.51 -10.00 12.74
CA ARG A 230 -0.36 -10.15 14.19
C ARG A 230 0.79 -9.30 14.75
N ASP A 231 1.92 -9.29 14.06
CA ASP A 231 3.12 -8.56 14.48
C ASP A 231 2.96 -7.04 14.34
N ARG A 232 2.06 -6.56 13.48
CA ARG A 232 1.77 -5.13 13.25
C ARG A 232 3.04 -4.29 13.03
N ILE A 233 3.94 -4.79 12.21
CA ILE A 233 5.28 -4.25 11.97
C ILE A 233 5.24 -2.77 11.57
N SER A 234 4.36 -2.42 10.63
CA SER A 234 4.13 -1.06 10.17
C SER A 234 2.77 -0.95 9.49
N GLU A 235 2.22 0.27 9.40
CA GLU A 235 0.94 0.51 8.73
C GLU A 235 0.99 0.14 7.22
N PRO A 236 2.03 0.52 6.44
CA PRO A 236 2.15 0.08 5.05
C PRO A 236 2.19 -1.44 4.89
N ALA A 237 2.94 -2.15 5.75
CA ALA A 237 3.01 -3.61 5.72
C ALA A 237 1.66 -4.25 6.06
N THR A 238 0.94 -3.73 7.06
CA THR A 238 -0.40 -4.17 7.42
C THR A 238 -1.38 -3.96 6.26
N LYS A 239 -1.36 -2.81 5.61
CA LYS A 239 -2.18 -2.53 4.42
C LYS A 239 -1.86 -3.47 3.26
N ALA A 240 -0.57 -3.75 3.01
CA ALA A 240 -0.14 -4.68 1.97
C ALA A 240 -0.62 -6.12 2.27
N ALA A 241 -0.49 -6.58 3.52
CA ALA A 241 -0.97 -7.89 3.95
C ALA A 241 -2.50 -8.03 3.80
N LEU A 242 -3.28 -7.01 4.19
CA LEU A 242 -4.73 -6.98 4.02
C LEU A 242 -5.14 -7.01 2.54
N LYS A 243 -4.47 -6.23 1.71
CA LYS A 243 -4.72 -6.20 0.27
C LYS A 243 -4.36 -7.53 -0.39
N LEU A 244 -3.26 -8.17 0.02
CA LEU A 244 -2.89 -9.50 -0.46
C LEU A 244 -3.95 -10.55 -0.11
N LEU A 245 -4.47 -10.56 1.11
CA LEU A 245 -5.60 -11.43 1.47
C LEU A 245 -6.85 -11.13 0.65
N LEU A 246 -7.09 -9.85 0.32
CA LEU A 246 -8.23 -9.45 -0.51
C LEU A 246 -8.10 -10.00 -1.93
N GLU A 247 -6.92 -9.93 -2.56
CA GLU A 247 -6.65 -10.50 -3.90
C GLU A 247 -6.80 -12.03 -3.92
N LEU A 248 -6.45 -12.69 -2.83
CA LEU A 248 -6.54 -14.15 -2.73
C LEU A 248 -7.95 -14.66 -2.36
N SER A 249 -8.77 -13.84 -1.70
CA SER A 249 -10.07 -14.24 -1.13
C SER A 249 -11.19 -14.51 -2.12
N PRO A 250 -11.23 -14.03 -3.39
CA PRO A 250 -12.24 -14.42 -4.37
C PRO A 250 -12.29 -15.94 -4.59
N TRP A 251 -11.17 -16.62 -4.41
CA TRP A 251 -11.02 -18.04 -4.61
C TRP A 251 -11.40 -18.84 -3.36
N GLY A 252 -12.45 -19.67 -3.43
CA GLY A 252 -12.98 -20.40 -2.27
C GLY A 252 -11.94 -21.24 -1.53
N LYS A 253 -11.06 -21.95 -2.27
CA LYS A 253 -9.96 -22.72 -1.67
C LYS A 253 -9.00 -21.85 -0.85
N ASN A 254 -8.73 -20.65 -1.31
CA ASN A 254 -7.84 -19.70 -0.61
C ASN A 254 -8.50 -19.12 0.64
N ARG A 255 -9.83 -18.86 0.60
CA ARG A 255 -10.56 -18.46 1.82
C ARG A 255 -10.42 -19.48 2.92
N ILE A 256 -10.64 -20.76 2.59
CA ILE A 256 -10.49 -21.86 3.55
C ILE A 256 -9.05 -21.94 4.07
N LYS A 257 -8.04 -21.80 3.19
CA LYS A 257 -6.63 -21.73 3.60
C LYS A 257 -6.40 -20.56 4.55
N ALA A 258 -6.82 -19.34 4.20
CA ALA A 258 -6.64 -18.15 5.04
C ALA A 258 -7.25 -18.35 6.44
N VAL A 259 -8.47 -18.88 6.52
CA VAL A 259 -9.13 -19.21 7.79
C VAL A 259 -8.33 -20.25 8.57
N LYS A 260 -7.93 -21.36 7.93
CA LYS A 260 -7.13 -22.42 8.56
C LYS A 260 -5.83 -21.92 9.19
N TYR A 261 -5.20 -20.91 8.57
CA TYR A 261 -3.97 -20.30 9.10
C TYR A 261 -4.23 -19.12 10.04
N GLY A 262 -5.47 -18.96 10.53
CA GLY A 262 -5.83 -18.05 11.61
C GLY A 262 -6.03 -16.59 11.17
N ALA A 263 -6.38 -16.36 9.89
CA ALA A 263 -6.63 -15.01 9.40
C ALA A 263 -7.78 -14.30 10.12
N VAL A 264 -8.88 -15.02 10.43
CA VAL A 264 -10.04 -14.43 11.12
C VAL A 264 -9.65 -13.92 12.50
N SER A 265 -8.95 -14.74 13.30
CA SER A 265 -8.46 -14.34 14.64
C SER A 265 -7.55 -13.11 14.54
N ALA A 266 -6.58 -13.12 13.62
CA ALA A 266 -5.67 -11.98 13.43
C ALA A 266 -6.42 -10.69 13.02
N LEU A 267 -7.46 -10.79 12.19
CA LEU A 267 -8.28 -9.64 11.79
C LEU A 267 -9.11 -9.10 12.97
N VAL A 268 -9.69 -9.98 13.80
CA VAL A 268 -10.42 -9.58 15.00
C VAL A 268 -9.49 -8.87 16.00
N GLU A 269 -8.30 -9.42 16.24
CA GLU A 269 -7.29 -8.79 17.09
C GLU A 269 -6.84 -7.44 16.54
N LEU A 270 -6.66 -7.33 15.22
CA LEU A 270 -6.33 -6.08 14.56
C LEU A 270 -7.42 -5.02 14.80
N LEU A 271 -8.71 -5.39 14.64
CA LEU A 271 -9.84 -4.49 14.91
C LEU A 271 -9.92 -4.06 16.37
N LEU A 272 -9.57 -4.92 17.33
CA LEU A 272 -9.57 -4.58 18.77
C LEU A 272 -8.57 -3.45 19.08
N HIS A 273 -7.40 -3.48 18.46
CA HIS A 273 -6.34 -2.52 18.72
C HIS A 273 -6.47 -1.20 17.94
N GLN A 274 -7.34 -1.13 16.95
CA GLN A 274 -7.53 0.07 16.16
C GLN A 274 -8.53 1.02 16.83
N THR A 275 -8.00 2.00 17.54
CA THR A 275 -8.76 3.05 18.23
C THR A 275 -8.23 4.40 17.75
N GLY A 276 -8.97 5.13 16.91
CA GLY A 276 -8.60 6.44 16.42
C GLY A 276 -8.84 6.63 14.91
N ASP A 277 -8.87 7.88 14.48
CA ASP A 277 -9.17 8.25 13.08
C ASP A 277 -8.03 7.88 12.11
N GLU A 278 -6.78 7.86 12.57
CA GLU A 278 -5.62 7.48 11.76
C GLU A 278 -5.69 6.05 11.22
N CYS A 279 -6.36 5.16 11.96
CA CYS A 279 -6.51 3.75 11.58
C CYS A 279 -7.73 3.46 10.68
N ARG A 280 -8.48 4.49 10.25
CA ARG A 280 -9.74 4.34 9.49
C ARG A 280 -9.59 3.42 8.28
N ARG A 281 -8.57 3.66 7.44
CA ARG A 281 -8.36 2.88 6.21
C ARG A 281 -8.01 1.42 6.50
N VAL A 282 -7.20 1.16 7.51
CA VAL A 282 -6.86 -0.21 7.93
C VAL A 282 -8.09 -0.93 8.46
N CYS A 283 -8.92 -0.25 9.26
CA CYS A 283 -10.19 -0.79 9.76
C CYS A 283 -11.15 -1.15 8.61
N GLU A 284 -11.31 -0.27 7.62
CA GLU A 284 -12.13 -0.52 6.43
C GLU A 284 -11.64 -1.78 5.67
N LEU A 285 -10.35 -1.85 5.37
CA LEU A 285 -9.75 -3.01 4.69
C LEU A 285 -9.93 -4.29 5.49
N THR A 286 -9.72 -4.24 6.81
CA THR A 286 -9.89 -5.39 7.71
C THR A 286 -11.31 -5.94 7.65
N LEU A 287 -12.33 -5.07 7.67
CA LEU A 287 -13.73 -5.47 7.56
C LEU A 287 -14.08 -6.03 6.18
N VAL A 288 -13.47 -5.49 5.11
CA VAL A 288 -13.63 -6.05 3.74
C VAL A 288 -13.09 -7.47 3.66
N VAL A 289 -11.87 -7.70 4.17
CA VAL A 289 -11.27 -9.05 4.18
C VAL A 289 -12.13 -10.00 5.05
N LEU A 290 -12.56 -9.55 6.22
CA LEU A 290 -13.39 -10.35 7.12
C LEU A 290 -14.73 -10.73 6.47
N GLU A 291 -15.38 -9.81 5.73
CA GLU A 291 -16.58 -10.09 4.93
C GLU A 291 -16.31 -11.21 3.92
N GLN A 292 -15.19 -11.13 3.18
CA GLN A 292 -14.82 -12.16 2.21
C GLN A 292 -14.60 -13.53 2.88
N LEU A 293 -13.91 -13.57 4.02
CA LEU A 293 -13.67 -14.80 4.76
C LEU A 293 -14.96 -15.39 5.34
N CYS A 294 -15.90 -14.56 5.80
CA CYS A 294 -17.23 -14.99 6.25
C CYS A 294 -18.12 -15.51 5.10
N GLY A 295 -17.67 -15.39 3.85
CA GLY A 295 -18.31 -16.04 2.71
C GLY A 295 -18.24 -17.58 2.75
N CYS A 296 -17.30 -18.20 3.51
CA CYS A 296 -17.27 -19.64 3.74
C CYS A 296 -17.74 -20.00 5.16
N ALA A 297 -18.13 -21.29 5.37
CA ALA A 297 -18.63 -21.78 6.65
C ALA A 297 -17.58 -21.69 7.75
N GLU A 298 -16.35 -22.07 7.41
CA GLU A 298 -15.21 -22.07 8.32
C GLU A 298 -14.92 -20.65 8.85
N GLY A 299 -14.98 -19.63 7.98
CA GLY A 299 -14.75 -18.25 8.38
C GLY A 299 -15.82 -17.72 9.33
N ARG A 300 -17.09 -18.07 9.10
CA ARG A 300 -18.17 -17.73 10.03
C ARG A 300 -18.03 -18.45 11.36
N ALA A 301 -17.71 -19.74 11.34
CA ALA A 301 -17.51 -20.53 12.54
C ALA A 301 -16.36 -19.95 13.39
N GLU A 302 -15.24 -19.63 12.78
CA GLU A 302 -14.08 -19.04 13.46
C GLU A 302 -14.41 -17.66 14.07
N LEU A 303 -15.14 -16.80 13.34
CA LEU A 303 -15.59 -15.50 13.87
C LEU A 303 -16.49 -15.64 15.08
N VAL A 304 -17.43 -16.59 15.06
CA VAL A 304 -18.38 -16.85 16.16
C VAL A 304 -17.67 -17.50 17.36
N SER A 305 -16.70 -18.38 17.11
CA SER A 305 -15.95 -19.03 18.18
C SER A 305 -14.99 -18.08 18.89
N HIS A 306 -14.58 -17.00 18.22
CA HIS A 306 -13.69 -15.99 18.80
C HIS A 306 -14.43 -15.13 19.81
N GLY A 307 -13.97 -15.12 21.09
CA GLY A 307 -14.68 -14.47 22.18
C GLY A 307 -15.03 -12.98 22.01
N ALA A 308 -14.26 -12.25 21.19
CA ALA A 308 -14.51 -10.84 20.86
C ALA A 308 -15.06 -10.63 19.43
N GLY A 309 -15.20 -11.70 18.62
CA GLY A 309 -15.48 -11.58 17.18
C GLY A 309 -16.71 -10.73 16.87
N LEU A 310 -17.88 -11.15 17.33
CA LEU A 310 -19.13 -10.41 17.11
C LEU A 310 -19.14 -9.04 17.78
N ALA A 311 -18.57 -8.94 18.99
CA ALA A 311 -18.53 -7.69 19.75
C ALA A 311 -17.72 -6.60 19.03
N VAL A 312 -16.53 -6.94 18.51
CA VAL A 312 -15.68 -5.96 17.83
C VAL A 312 -16.29 -5.51 16.51
N VAL A 313 -16.89 -6.43 15.74
CA VAL A 313 -17.58 -6.07 14.50
C VAL A 313 -18.76 -5.14 14.79
N SER A 314 -19.59 -5.48 15.78
CA SER A 314 -20.69 -4.64 16.25
C SER A 314 -20.21 -3.23 16.65
N LYS A 315 -19.10 -3.15 17.39
CA LYS A 315 -18.52 -1.88 17.85
C LYS A 315 -18.09 -0.95 16.71
N LYS A 316 -17.72 -1.48 15.53
CA LYS A 316 -17.30 -0.68 14.37
C LYS A 316 -18.47 -0.10 13.57
N ILE A 317 -19.70 -0.59 13.76
CA ILE A 317 -20.91 -0.05 13.13
C ILE A 317 -21.17 1.38 13.63
N LEU A 318 -21.37 2.32 12.70
CA LEU A 318 -21.61 3.76 12.94
C LEU A 318 -20.49 4.48 13.71
N ARG A 319 -19.29 3.91 13.76
CA ARG A 319 -18.19 4.48 14.55
C ARG A 319 -16.95 4.85 13.73
N VAL A 320 -16.71 4.23 12.58
CA VAL A 320 -15.50 4.43 11.79
C VAL A 320 -15.79 5.20 10.50
N SER A 321 -16.66 4.64 9.65
CA SER A 321 -17.09 5.23 8.38
C SER A 321 -18.34 4.53 7.85
N HIS A 322 -18.94 5.10 6.80
CA HIS A 322 -20.06 4.45 6.09
C HIS A 322 -19.62 3.12 5.46
N VAL A 323 -18.40 3.08 4.88
CA VAL A 323 -17.82 1.86 4.29
C VAL A 323 -17.65 0.79 5.37
N ALA A 324 -17.04 1.13 6.49
CA ALA A 324 -16.85 0.20 7.61
C ALA A 324 -18.19 -0.31 8.13
N SER A 325 -19.21 0.56 8.26
CA SER A 325 -20.54 0.20 8.71
C SER A 325 -21.24 -0.77 7.75
N ASP A 326 -21.20 -0.50 6.43
CA ASP A 326 -21.76 -1.41 5.42
C ASP A 326 -21.07 -2.79 5.47
N ARG A 327 -19.74 -2.83 5.57
CA ARG A 327 -18.99 -4.09 5.64
C ARG A 327 -19.28 -4.86 6.92
N ALA A 328 -19.34 -4.18 8.07
CA ALA A 328 -19.71 -4.80 9.34
C ALA A 328 -21.13 -5.38 9.32
N VAL A 329 -22.11 -4.65 8.74
CA VAL A 329 -23.49 -5.16 8.57
C VAL A 329 -23.52 -6.39 7.67
N ARG A 330 -22.70 -6.44 6.60
CA ARG A 330 -22.59 -7.63 5.72
C ARG A 330 -22.00 -8.84 6.44
N VAL A 331 -20.97 -8.64 7.27
CA VAL A 331 -20.40 -9.70 8.11
C VAL A 331 -21.48 -10.25 9.05
N ILE A 332 -22.18 -9.37 9.76
CA ILE A 332 -23.28 -9.76 10.65
C ILE A 332 -24.39 -10.48 9.87
N GLY A 333 -24.77 -9.98 8.69
CA GLY A 333 -25.77 -10.61 7.83
C GLY A 333 -25.36 -12.02 7.39
N SER A 334 -24.11 -12.22 7.03
CA SER A 334 -23.59 -13.54 6.70
C SER A 334 -23.68 -14.50 7.88
N VAL A 335 -23.25 -14.07 9.08
CA VAL A 335 -23.33 -14.92 10.27
C VAL A 335 -24.78 -15.21 10.64
N SER A 336 -25.65 -14.20 10.69
CA SER A 336 -27.05 -14.36 11.09
C SER A 336 -27.81 -15.30 10.15
N LYS A 337 -27.64 -15.16 8.84
CA LYS A 337 -28.31 -15.99 7.83
C LYS A 337 -28.02 -17.48 8.01
N TYR A 338 -26.77 -17.83 8.33
CA TYR A 338 -26.35 -19.22 8.50
C TYR A 338 -26.43 -19.71 9.95
N SER A 339 -26.87 -18.87 10.89
CA SER A 339 -27.09 -19.23 12.29
C SER A 339 -28.57 -19.25 12.68
N ALA A 340 -29.49 -19.33 11.72
CA ALA A 340 -30.93 -19.27 11.96
C ALA A 340 -31.41 -20.31 12.99
N ASN A 341 -30.84 -21.51 12.99
CA ASN A 341 -31.15 -22.57 13.94
C ASN A 341 -30.28 -22.56 15.20
N ASN A 342 -29.31 -21.64 15.30
CA ASN A 342 -28.40 -21.58 16.44
C ASN A 342 -28.82 -20.45 17.41
N THR A 343 -29.74 -20.77 18.31
CA THR A 343 -30.23 -19.81 19.32
C THR A 343 -29.14 -19.24 20.23
N ARG A 344 -28.02 -19.97 20.42
CA ARG A 344 -26.88 -19.50 21.19
C ARG A 344 -26.22 -18.30 20.51
N VAL A 345 -25.94 -18.39 19.20
CA VAL A 345 -25.33 -17.29 18.44
C VAL A 345 -26.26 -16.08 18.37
N LEU A 346 -27.59 -16.31 18.18
CA LEU A 346 -28.56 -15.22 18.14
C LEU A 346 -28.68 -14.49 19.49
N ARG A 347 -28.59 -15.22 20.60
CA ARG A 347 -28.53 -14.62 21.95
C ARG A 347 -27.23 -13.89 22.21
N GLU A 348 -26.13 -14.41 21.71
CA GLU A 348 -24.83 -13.73 21.77
C GLU A 348 -24.88 -12.38 21.05
N MET A 349 -25.45 -12.33 19.83
CA MET A 349 -25.65 -11.09 19.08
C MET A 349 -26.45 -10.05 19.86
N LEU A 350 -27.50 -10.48 20.61
CA LEU A 350 -28.23 -9.59 21.52
C LEU A 350 -27.35 -9.03 22.61
N LYS A 351 -26.62 -9.91 23.33
CA LYS A 351 -25.75 -9.52 24.45
C LYS A 351 -24.66 -8.54 24.07
N VAL A 352 -24.04 -8.73 22.90
CA VAL A 352 -22.97 -7.84 22.41
C VAL A 352 -23.49 -6.60 21.67
N GLY A 353 -24.81 -6.36 21.69
CA GLY A 353 -25.47 -5.16 21.19
C GLY A 353 -25.55 -5.06 19.66
N VAL A 354 -25.40 -6.17 18.92
CA VAL A 354 -25.55 -6.20 17.45
C VAL A 354 -26.92 -5.69 17.04
N VAL A 355 -27.99 -6.19 17.70
CA VAL A 355 -29.38 -5.86 17.34
C VAL A 355 -29.65 -4.38 17.54
N SER A 356 -29.25 -3.81 18.68
CA SER A 356 -29.35 -2.37 18.94
C SER A 356 -28.60 -1.54 17.88
N LYS A 357 -27.43 -1.99 17.46
CA LYS A 357 -26.66 -1.32 16.38
C LYS A 357 -27.37 -1.39 15.03
N LEU A 358 -28.00 -2.52 14.69
CA LEU A 358 -28.80 -2.63 13.46
C LEU A 358 -30.00 -1.69 13.48
N CYS A 359 -30.73 -1.57 14.61
CA CYS A 359 -31.81 -0.59 14.77
C CYS A 359 -31.30 0.86 14.56
N LEU A 360 -30.12 1.21 15.15
CA LEU A 360 -29.52 2.51 14.94
C LEU A 360 -29.11 2.75 13.48
N VAL A 361 -28.68 1.73 12.75
CA VAL A 361 -28.38 1.83 11.31
C VAL A 361 -29.63 2.17 10.51
N VAL A 362 -30.77 1.58 10.85
CA VAL A 362 -32.06 1.87 10.20
C VAL A 362 -32.51 3.32 10.47
N GLN A 363 -32.34 3.81 11.70
CA GLN A 363 -32.69 5.19 12.09
C GLN A 363 -31.78 6.25 11.47
N ALA A 364 -30.47 5.98 11.35
CA ALA A 364 -29.48 6.98 11.00
C ALA A 364 -29.68 7.52 9.58
N GLU A 365 -30.04 8.79 9.43
CA GLU A 365 -30.27 9.45 8.14
C GLU A 365 -29.05 9.40 7.23
N SER A 366 -27.85 9.52 7.80
CA SER A 366 -26.58 9.50 7.10
C SER A 366 -26.20 8.13 6.50
N THR A 367 -26.94 7.05 6.84
CA THR A 367 -26.61 5.70 6.34
C THR A 367 -27.17 5.48 4.94
N GLN A 368 -26.36 4.84 4.07
CA GLN A 368 -26.78 4.49 2.71
C GLN A 368 -28.01 3.58 2.71
N LYS A 369 -28.94 3.81 1.77
CA LYS A 369 -30.21 3.06 1.63
C LYS A 369 -29.99 1.54 1.61
N LYS A 370 -29.03 1.06 0.82
CA LYS A 370 -28.69 -0.38 0.72
C LYS A 370 -28.24 -0.99 2.05
N THR A 371 -27.56 -0.22 2.90
CA THR A 371 -27.11 -0.69 4.21
C THR A 371 -28.28 -0.76 5.19
N LYS A 372 -29.23 0.21 5.13
CA LYS A 372 -30.48 0.18 5.91
C LYS A 372 -31.33 -1.04 5.53
N GLU A 373 -31.60 -1.24 4.24
CA GLU A 373 -32.37 -2.38 3.73
C GLU A 373 -31.79 -3.71 4.21
N ARG A 374 -30.46 -3.85 4.19
CA ARG A 374 -29.78 -5.04 4.69
C ARG A 374 -29.92 -5.21 6.21
N ALA A 375 -29.83 -4.12 6.97
CA ALA A 375 -30.03 -4.17 8.41
C ALA A 375 -31.48 -4.57 8.75
N GLU A 376 -32.46 -4.05 8.03
CA GLU A 376 -33.87 -4.44 8.17
C GLU A 376 -34.11 -5.91 7.84
N GLU A 377 -33.48 -6.41 6.73
CA GLU A 377 -33.59 -7.83 6.36
C GLU A 377 -33.07 -8.75 7.48
N ILE A 378 -31.92 -8.39 8.09
CA ILE A 378 -31.36 -9.15 9.21
C ILE A 378 -32.32 -9.12 10.43
N LEU A 379 -32.87 -7.96 10.75
CA LEU A 379 -33.80 -7.81 11.85
C LEU A 379 -35.09 -8.62 11.63
N ARG A 380 -35.65 -8.59 10.41
CA ARG A 380 -36.86 -9.39 10.07
C ARG A 380 -36.57 -10.89 10.16
N LEU A 381 -35.42 -11.34 9.69
CA LEU A 381 -35.06 -12.77 9.66
C LEU A 381 -35.13 -13.42 11.05
N HIS A 382 -34.81 -12.68 12.11
CA HIS A 382 -34.75 -13.19 13.49
C HIS A 382 -35.74 -12.50 14.45
N SER A 383 -36.76 -11.88 13.90
CA SER A 383 -37.74 -11.11 14.67
C SER A 383 -38.35 -11.90 15.86
N ARG A 384 -38.62 -13.19 15.66
CA ARG A 384 -39.19 -14.08 16.72
C ARG A 384 -38.26 -14.22 17.94
N VAL A 385 -36.93 -14.15 17.75
CA VAL A 385 -35.97 -14.31 18.85
C VAL A 385 -35.62 -12.95 19.47
N TRP A 386 -35.56 -11.90 18.66
CA TRP A 386 -34.99 -10.62 19.08
C TRP A 386 -36.00 -9.59 19.55
N ARG A 387 -37.19 -9.51 18.89
CA ARG A 387 -38.18 -8.43 19.15
C ARG A 387 -38.70 -8.39 20.60
N CYS A 388 -38.85 -9.55 21.23
CA CYS A 388 -39.35 -9.64 22.60
C CYS A 388 -38.25 -9.63 23.68
N SER A 389 -37.01 -9.32 23.29
CA SER A 389 -35.89 -9.34 24.21
C SER A 389 -35.78 -8.03 24.99
N SER A 390 -35.65 -8.13 26.31
CA SER A 390 -35.36 -6.99 27.20
C SER A 390 -34.00 -6.34 26.96
N CYS A 391 -33.12 -6.97 26.15
CA CYS A 391 -31.82 -6.42 25.79
C CYS A 391 -31.89 -5.28 24.76
N ILE A 392 -33.06 -5.03 24.14
CA ILE A 392 -33.24 -3.93 23.19
C ILE A 392 -33.89 -2.75 23.94
N PRO A 393 -33.26 -1.58 23.98
CA PRO A 393 -33.84 -0.38 24.58
C PRO A 393 -35.17 -0.03 23.92
N PRO A 394 -36.21 0.38 24.70
CA PRO A 394 -37.55 0.64 24.17
C PRO A 394 -37.60 1.65 23.03
N HIS A 395 -36.78 2.69 23.07
CA HIS A 395 -36.71 3.72 22.02
C HIS A 395 -36.19 3.19 20.67
N LEU A 396 -35.50 2.04 20.65
CA LEU A 396 -35.03 1.39 19.40
C LEU A 396 -36.07 0.42 18.84
N LEU A 397 -37.07 0.00 19.65
CA LEU A 397 -38.11 -0.89 19.16
C LEU A 397 -39.03 -0.23 18.12
N SER A 398 -39.19 1.11 18.14
CA SER A 398 -39.91 1.85 17.11
C SER A 398 -39.33 1.71 15.71
N SER A 399 -38.04 1.46 15.59
CA SER A 399 -37.31 1.26 14.32
C SER A 399 -37.16 -0.21 13.96
N TYR A 400 -37.67 -1.10 14.79
CA TYR A 400 -37.69 -2.51 14.46
C TYR A 400 -38.72 -2.74 13.35
N PRO A 401 -38.35 -3.32 12.20
CA PRO A 401 -39.26 -3.47 11.07
C PRO A 401 -40.50 -4.29 11.51
N SER A 402 -41.67 -3.80 11.14
CA SER A 402 -42.91 -4.60 11.22
C SER A 402 -42.77 -5.82 10.31
N SER A 403 -43.15 -6.96 10.81
CA SER A 403 -43.10 -8.26 10.15
C SER A 403 -43.92 -8.27 8.86
#